data_9b790bb73b6590cf88f1a8833b88ce9e
#
_entry.id   9b790bb73b6590cf88f1a8833b88ce9e
#
_cell.length_a   1.000
_cell.length_b   1.000
_cell.length_c   1.000
_cell.angle_alpha   90.00
_cell.angle_beta   90.00
_cell.angle_gamma   90.00
#
_symmetry.space_group_name_H-M   'P 1'
#
loop_
_entity.id
_entity.type
_entity.pdbx_description
1 polymer ?
#
loop_
_entity_poly.entity_id
_entity_poly.type
_entity_poly.pdbx_seq_one_letter_code
_entity_poly.pdbx_strand_id
1 'polypeptide(L)'
;MAKFVPQAELSVSEQAQVRRDKLTALRAEGRDPFVQTKFDFNADSAAIKADYEGYEGKIVKVAGRLMSKRGQGKVMFCDLQDSTGRIQLFVKIDEMGEEEYARFKKNDIGDIVGAEGEVFKTKTGEISVRTKSIVLLSKSLLPLPEKYHGLTDKEMRFRQRYVDLMVNPEVKRNFIIRSKFIKHLRNYLDNMGYIEVETPVLNTIAGGAAARPFITHHNTLDIDMYMRIATELPLKRLIIGGMDRVYEVGRIFRNEGMDPKHNPEFTTVELYQAYADFHDMMDIAEGILSGAAKEILGTYELEWMGEKIDLTPGWRRLSMVDAVKEYVGIDFCAVSDDAEAVALANSVGVELADAAEKTWGNALYATFDQKVEEHLIQPTFITMYPVEVSPLTKKSPVDPRLTERFELFVCHSELANAYSELNDPIDQRERFMKQVEQRERGDDETEMLDEDFLNAMEYGMPPTGGMGMGIDRCVMMLTGNDTIREVILFPTMKPLD
;
A
#
# COMPACT_ATOMS: atom_id res chain seq x y z
N MET A 1 28.31 9.46 2.61
CA MET A 1 27.66 9.82 3.90
C MET A 1 26.87 11.10 3.66
N ALA A 2 25.58 10.99 3.40
CA ALA A 2 24.69 12.15 3.36
C ALA A 2 24.70 12.77 4.77
N LYS A 3 25.17 14.00 4.89
CA LYS A 3 25.14 14.73 6.14
C LYS A 3 23.66 14.93 6.51
N PHE A 4 23.23 14.33 7.61
CA PHE A 4 21.98 14.69 8.27
C PHE A 4 22.10 16.18 8.64
N VAL A 5 21.46 17.06 7.87
CA VAL A 5 21.32 18.46 8.22
C VAL A 5 20.20 18.53 9.27
N PRO A 6 20.50 18.91 10.50
CA PRO A 6 19.45 19.12 11.48
C PRO A 6 18.51 20.21 10.96
N GLN A 7 17.18 20.00 11.08
CA GLN A 7 16.13 20.98 10.77
C GLN A 7 16.21 22.26 11.65
N ALA A 8 17.36 22.70 12.00
CA ALA A 8 17.61 23.71 13.06
C ALA A 8 17.56 25.16 12.59
N GLU A 9 17.17 25.46 11.34
CA GLU A 9 17.13 26.86 10.86
C GLU A 9 15.92 27.22 10.00
N LEU A 10 14.76 26.54 10.21
CA LEU A 10 13.51 27.17 9.85
C LEU A 10 13.30 28.33 10.85
N SER A 11 13.22 29.56 10.38
CA SER A 11 12.88 30.72 11.20
C SER A 11 11.65 30.37 12.05
N VAL A 12 11.84 30.32 13.39
CA VAL A 12 10.76 29.98 14.31
C VAL A 12 9.73 31.09 14.16
N SER A 13 8.51 30.80 13.69
CA SER A 13 7.46 31.81 13.54
C SER A 13 7.17 32.46 14.90
N GLU A 14 6.76 33.71 14.91
CA GLU A 14 6.36 34.41 16.16
C GLU A 14 5.37 33.57 16.98
N GLN A 15 4.44 32.88 16.34
CA GLN A 15 3.49 32.01 17.02
C GLN A 15 4.17 30.81 17.70
N ALA A 16 5.18 30.21 17.09
CA ALA A 16 5.93 29.13 17.71
C ALA A 16 6.74 29.63 18.92
N GLN A 17 7.31 30.82 18.84
CA GLN A 17 8.00 31.40 19.97
C GLN A 17 7.04 31.68 21.14
N VAL A 18 5.88 32.31 20.90
CA VAL A 18 4.84 32.53 21.92
C VAL A 18 4.43 31.21 22.61
N ARG A 19 4.33 30.11 21.85
CA ARG A 19 3.99 28.81 22.43
C ARG A 19 5.11 28.24 23.30
N ARG A 20 6.37 28.44 22.92
CA ARG A 20 7.55 28.08 23.74
C ARG A 20 7.60 28.89 25.03
N ASP A 21 7.32 30.18 24.97
CA ASP A 21 7.28 31.06 26.14
C ASP A 21 6.16 30.63 27.11
N LYS A 22 4.98 30.26 26.59
CA LYS A 22 3.89 29.67 27.38
C LYS A 22 4.31 28.37 28.08
N LEU A 23 5.04 27.49 27.38
CA LEU A 23 5.57 26.27 27.99
C LEU A 23 6.56 26.59 29.11
N THR A 24 7.46 27.54 28.89
CA THR A 24 8.41 27.99 29.92
C THR A 24 7.70 28.49 31.16
N ALA A 25 6.64 29.30 30.97
CA ALA A 25 5.81 29.78 32.09
C ALA A 25 5.11 28.63 32.83
N LEU A 26 4.54 27.67 32.11
CA LEU A 26 3.92 26.45 32.70
C LEU A 26 4.92 25.68 33.55
N ARG A 27 6.16 25.50 33.08
CA ARG A 27 7.22 24.82 33.82
C ARG A 27 7.61 25.58 35.09
N ALA A 28 7.72 26.91 35.02
CA ALA A 28 7.99 27.76 36.18
C ALA A 28 6.87 27.68 37.22
N GLU A 29 5.62 27.46 36.79
CA GLU A 29 4.46 27.24 37.68
C GLU A 29 4.39 25.78 38.23
N GLY A 30 5.36 24.89 37.93
CA GLY A 30 5.31 23.48 38.30
C GLY A 30 4.23 22.65 37.57
N ARG A 31 3.78 23.13 36.40
CA ARG A 31 2.69 22.59 35.61
C ARG A 31 3.17 22.12 34.23
N ASP A 32 4.35 21.48 34.18
CA ASP A 32 4.89 20.96 32.94
C ASP A 32 3.96 19.84 32.39
N PRO A 33 3.32 20.00 31.22
CA PRO A 33 2.41 19.01 30.70
C PRO A 33 3.12 17.70 30.31
N PHE A 34 4.43 17.74 30.07
CA PHE A 34 5.20 16.58 29.61
C PHE A 34 5.60 15.61 30.73
N VAL A 35 5.33 15.94 31.98
CA VAL A 35 5.48 14.99 33.10
C VAL A 35 4.27 14.06 33.24
N GLN A 36 3.15 14.38 32.57
CA GLN A 36 1.95 13.55 32.58
C GLN A 36 2.18 12.30 31.72
N THR A 37 2.21 11.12 32.33
CA THR A 37 2.50 9.86 31.64
C THR A 37 1.25 9.09 31.21
N LYS A 38 0.10 9.36 31.84
CA LYS A 38 -1.16 8.65 31.58
C LYS A 38 -2.37 9.56 31.81
N PHE A 39 -3.41 9.36 31.02
CA PHE A 39 -4.74 9.90 31.25
C PHE A 39 -5.78 8.82 31.01
N ASP A 40 -6.56 8.48 32.04
CA ASP A 40 -7.57 7.44 31.95
C ASP A 40 -8.86 8.02 31.35
N PHE A 41 -9.00 7.92 30.02
CA PHE A 41 -10.26 8.21 29.34
C PHE A 41 -11.16 6.95 29.31
N ASN A 42 -12.48 7.15 29.30
CA ASN A 42 -13.46 6.06 29.35
C ASN A 42 -14.51 6.13 28.24
N ALA A 43 -14.41 7.12 27.36
CA ALA A 43 -15.28 7.28 26.20
C ALA A 43 -14.52 7.97 25.06
N ASP A 44 -14.95 7.70 23.85
CA ASP A 44 -14.49 8.37 22.63
C ASP A 44 -15.65 9.07 21.91
N SER A 45 -15.32 9.96 20.96
CA SER A 45 -16.27 10.80 20.28
C SER A 45 -17.29 10.02 19.44
N ALA A 46 -16.90 8.91 18.82
CA ALA A 46 -17.80 8.08 18.01
C ALA A 46 -18.79 7.31 18.90
N ALA A 47 -18.30 6.68 19.98
CA ALA A 47 -19.14 5.95 20.93
C ALA A 47 -20.22 6.87 21.55
N ILE A 48 -19.82 8.07 22.00
CA ILE A 48 -20.74 9.04 22.58
C ILE A 48 -21.81 9.48 21.55
N LYS A 49 -21.42 9.71 20.30
CA LYS A 49 -22.34 10.12 19.24
C LYS A 49 -23.27 9.00 18.77
N ALA A 50 -22.78 7.77 18.73
CA ALA A 50 -23.54 6.60 18.29
C ALA A 50 -24.63 6.19 19.31
N ASP A 51 -24.33 6.31 20.61
CA ASP A 51 -25.24 5.93 21.70
C ASP A 51 -25.50 7.14 22.63
N TYR A 52 -25.95 8.26 22.07
CA TYR A 52 -26.19 9.47 22.86
C TYR A 52 -27.10 9.21 24.04
N GLU A 53 -28.22 8.48 23.86
CA GLU A 53 -29.18 8.20 24.92
C GLU A 53 -28.54 7.41 26.08
N GLY A 54 -27.63 6.50 25.76
CA GLY A 54 -26.86 5.75 26.74
C GLY A 54 -25.84 6.60 27.50
N TYR A 55 -25.39 7.71 26.91
CA TYR A 55 -24.40 8.62 27.53
C TYR A 55 -25.00 9.89 28.13
N GLU A 56 -26.24 10.27 27.80
CA GLU A 56 -26.86 11.52 28.28
C GLU A 56 -26.83 11.62 29.80
N GLY A 57 -26.34 12.73 30.32
CA GLY A 57 -26.22 12.99 31.77
C GLY A 57 -25.07 12.25 32.46
N LYS A 58 -24.36 11.34 31.76
CA LYS A 58 -23.20 10.64 32.36
C LYS A 58 -21.94 11.49 32.34
N ILE A 59 -21.13 11.33 33.37
CA ILE A 59 -19.78 11.92 33.42
C ILE A 59 -18.84 11.03 32.64
N VAL A 60 -18.17 11.63 31.66
CA VAL A 60 -17.17 10.96 30.80
C VAL A 60 -15.81 11.66 30.92
N LYS A 61 -14.76 10.90 30.64
CA LYS A 61 -13.41 11.39 30.43
C LYS A 61 -13.03 11.14 28.99
N VAL A 62 -12.77 12.23 28.24
CA VAL A 62 -12.36 12.20 26.85
C VAL A 62 -10.99 12.83 26.70
N ALA A 63 -10.19 12.37 25.75
CA ALA A 63 -8.88 12.93 25.46
C ALA A 63 -8.68 13.12 23.96
N GLY A 64 -7.99 14.19 23.58
CA GLY A 64 -7.74 14.45 22.15
C GLY A 64 -7.06 15.79 21.92
N ARG A 65 -6.99 16.18 20.66
CA ARG A 65 -6.40 17.42 20.19
C ARG A 65 -7.45 18.51 20.07
N LEU A 66 -7.16 19.70 20.58
CA LEU A 66 -7.97 20.89 20.39
C LEU A 66 -7.85 21.37 18.93
N MET A 67 -8.94 21.28 18.17
CA MET A 67 -8.99 21.66 16.76
C MET A 67 -9.62 23.04 16.53
N SER A 68 -10.42 23.51 17.48
CA SER A 68 -11.00 24.86 17.45
C SER A 68 -11.29 25.38 18.85
N LYS A 69 -11.31 26.70 18.99
CA LYS A 69 -11.78 27.40 20.17
C LYS A 69 -12.62 28.59 19.70
N ARG A 70 -13.88 28.65 20.14
CA ARG A 70 -14.83 29.70 19.78
C ARG A 70 -15.54 30.19 21.04
N GLY A 71 -15.74 31.46 21.17
CA GLY A 71 -16.49 32.05 22.28
C GLY A 71 -15.86 33.32 22.84
N GLN A 72 -16.66 34.07 23.57
CA GLN A 72 -16.26 35.30 24.26
C GLN A 72 -16.83 35.31 25.69
N GLY A 73 -16.11 36.02 26.59
CA GLY A 73 -16.57 36.19 27.96
C GLY A 73 -16.48 34.88 28.77
N LYS A 74 -17.62 34.42 29.28
CA LYS A 74 -17.72 33.35 30.28
C LYS A 74 -17.94 31.95 29.72
N VAL A 75 -18.03 31.80 28.38
CA VAL A 75 -18.35 30.55 27.70
C VAL A 75 -17.48 30.33 26.46
N MET A 76 -16.92 29.15 26.31
CA MET A 76 -16.22 28.70 25.10
C MET A 76 -16.76 27.37 24.63
N PHE A 77 -16.76 27.21 23.30
CA PHE A 77 -16.99 25.94 22.60
C PHE A 77 -15.68 25.54 21.92
N CYS A 78 -15.25 24.31 22.13
CA CYS A 78 -14.01 23.79 21.56
C CYS A 78 -14.30 22.46 20.88
N ASP A 79 -13.69 22.21 19.72
CA ASP A 79 -13.75 20.90 19.06
C ASP A 79 -12.53 20.09 19.53
N LEU A 80 -12.79 18.97 20.20
CA LEU A 80 -11.80 17.98 20.58
C LEU A 80 -11.80 16.85 19.55
N GLN A 81 -10.67 16.57 18.94
CA GLN A 81 -10.49 15.47 17.99
C GLN A 81 -9.72 14.34 18.65
N ASP A 82 -10.33 13.15 18.68
CA ASP A 82 -9.70 11.90 19.10
C ASP A 82 -9.40 10.97 17.90
N SER A 83 -9.14 9.69 18.19
CA SER A 83 -8.87 8.69 17.14
C SER A 83 -10.10 8.33 16.30
N THR A 84 -11.30 8.55 16.81
CA THR A 84 -12.56 8.09 16.23
C THR A 84 -13.38 9.22 15.59
N GLY A 85 -13.10 10.49 15.96
CA GLY A 85 -13.83 11.64 15.42
C GLY A 85 -13.65 12.92 16.20
N ARG A 86 -14.68 13.73 16.25
CA ARG A 86 -14.70 15.01 16.98
C ARG A 86 -15.90 15.10 17.91
N ILE A 87 -15.67 15.66 19.11
CA ILE A 87 -16.74 16.02 20.04
C ILE A 87 -16.58 17.46 20.49
N GLN A 88 -17.68 18.16 20.73
CA GLN A 88 -17.65 19.51 21.23
C GLN A 88 -17.48 19.51 22.75
N LEU A 89 -16.54 20.29 23.25
CA LEU A 89 -16.42 20.66 24.66
C LEU A 89 -17.15 22.00 24.90
N PHE A 90 -18.11 22.00 25.83
CA PHE A 90 -18.76 23.20 26.34
C PHE A 90 -18.08 23.60 27.63
N VAL A 91 -17.29 24.67 27.58
CA VAL A 91 -16.46 25.15 28.69
C VAL A 91 -17.06 26.43 29.23
N LYS A 92 -17.53 26.39 30.47
CA LYS A 92 -18.19 27.54 31.15
C LYS A 92 -17.49 27.84 32.46
N ILE A 93 -17.26 29.13 32.74
CA ILE A 93 -16.56 29.61 33.94
C ILE A 93 -17.24 29.14 35.24
N ASP A 94 -18.60 29.17 35.27
CA ASP A 94 -19.38 28.77 36.42
C ASP A 94 -19.29 27.24 36.73
N GLU A 95 -18.94 26.40 35.72
CA GLU A 95 -18.80 24.96 35.86
C GLU A 95 -17.38 24.55 36.25
N MET A 96 -16.39 25.25 35.71
CA MET A 96 -14.98 24.91 35.86
C MET A 96 -14.28 25.71 36.98
N GLY A 97 -14.84 26.88 37.37
CA GLY A 97 -14.19 27.86 38.25
C GLY A 97 -13.30 28.85 37.50
N GLU A 98 -13.16 30.05 38.10
CA GLU A 98 -12.48 31.14 37.43
C GLU A 98 -11.01 30.87 37.12
N GLU A 99 -10.31 30.23 38.04
CA GLU A 99 -8.87 29.94 37.88
C GLU A 99 -8.61 28.92 36.77
N GLU A 100 -9.29 27.79 36.78
CA GLU A 100 -9.13 26.75 35.75
C GLU A 100 -9.61 27.22 34.36
N TYR A 101 -10.69 28.01 34.33
CA TYR A 101 -11.15 28.64 33.10
C TYR A 101 -10.10 29.61 32.53
N ALA A 102 -9.48 30.44 33.36
CA ALA A 102 -8.43 31.38 32.96
C ALA A 102 -7.17 30.62 32.46
N ARG A 103 -6.83 29.49 33.07
CA ARG A 103 -5.75 28.59 32.65
C ARG A 103 -6.06 27.99 31.30
N PHE A 104 -7.23 27.38 31.13
CA PHE A 104 -7.65 26.78 29.85
C PHE A 104 -7.69 27.80 28.71
N LYS A 105 -8.02 29.05 29.02
CA LYS A 105 -8.03 30.14 28.04
C LYS A 105 -6.67 30.36 27.38
N LYS A 106 -5.56 30.02 28.06
CA LYS A 106 -4.19 30.10 27.55
C LYS A 106 -3.77 28.96 26.67
N ASN A 107 -4.53 27.82 26.64
CA ASN A 107 -4.24 26.71 25.78
C ASN A 107 -4.44 27.09 24.30
N ASP A 108 -3.61 26.54 23.43
CA ASP A 108 -3.62 26.82 22.00
C ASP A 108 -4.34 25.74 21.21
N ILE A 109 -4.80 26.07 20.01
CA ILE A 109 -5.24 25.09 19.02
C ILE A 109 -4.04 24.22 18.67
N GLY A 110 -4.26 22.90 18.66
CA GLY A 110 -3.21 21.90 18.50
C GLY A 110 -2.77 21.24 19.81
N ASP A 111 -3.04 21.84 20.98
CA ASP A 111 -2.74 21.23 22.28
C ASP A 111 -3.53 19.91 22.45
N ILE A 112 -2.92 18.94 23.12
CA ILE A 112 -3.60 17.70 23.51
C ILE A 112 -4.07 17.86 24.95
N VAL A 113 -5.36 17.61 25.16
CA VAL A 113 -5.99 17.76 26.46
C VAL A 113 -6.82 16.53 26.83
N GLY A 114 -6.93 16.29 28.14
CA GLY A 114 -7.92 15.42 28.72
C GLY A 114 -9.03 16.29 29.34
N ALA A 115 -10.28 15.94 29.14
CA ALA A 115 -11.43 16.66 29.67
C ALA A 115 -12.38 15.70 30.39
N GLU A 116 -12.88 16.11 31.54
CA GLU A 116 -13.93 15.40 32.29
C GLU A 116 -15.18 16.26 32.35
N GLY A 117 -16.35 15.68 32.04
CA GLY A 117 -17.61 16.41 32.06
C GLY A 117 -18.83 15.57 31.74
N GLU A 118 -19.98 16.19 31.79
CA GLU A 118 -21.30 15.57 31.55
C GLU A 118 -21.68 15.65 30.08
N VAL A 119 -22.10 14.53 29.50
CA VAL A 119 -22.61 14.48 28.12
C VAL A 119 -24.00 15.09 28.06
N PHE A 120 -24.20 16.00 27.13
CA PHE A 120 -25.50 16.65 26.91
C PHE A 120 -25.66 17.09 25.44
N LYS A 121 -26.88 17.41 25.07
CA LYS A 121 -27.19 18.01 23.77
C LYS A 121 -27.45 19.51 23.91
N THR A 122 -26.80 20.32 23.10
CA THR A 122 -27.01 21.78 23.06
C THR A 122 -28.40 22.10 22.50
N LYS A 123 -28.85 23.36 22.69
CA LYS A 123 -30.11 23.84 22.10
C LYS A 123 -30.17 23.75 20.59
N THR A 124 -29.02 23.74 19.93
CA THR A 124 -28.87 23.59 18.47
C THR A 124 -28.72 22.14 18.03
N GLY A 125 -28.80 21.17 18.95
CA GLY A 125 -28.74 19.74 18.65
C GLY A 125 -27.35 19.12 18.67
N GLU A 126 -26.26 19.88 18.93
CA GLU A 126 -24.90 19.33 18.96
C GLU A 126 -24.63 18.56 20.24
N ILE A 127 -24.18 17.30 20.11
CA ILE A 127 -23.76 16.45 21.22
C ILE A 127 -22.43 16.95 21.76
N SER A 128 -22.38 17.26 23.06
CA SER A 128 -21.28 17.99 23.69
C SER A 128 -20.97 17.43 25.08
N VAL A 129 -19.77 17.71 25.56
CA VAL A 129 -19.35 17.45 26.94
C VAL A 129 -19.33 18.78 27.70
N ARG A 130 -20.20 18.93 28.71
CA ARG A 130 -20.19 20.03 29.66
C ARG A 130 -19.03 19.85 30.61
N THR A 131 -17.97 20.57 30.33
CA THR A 131 -16.65 20.31 30.91
C THR A 131 -16.54 20.87 32.34
N LYS A 132 -16.17 19.99 33.27
CA LYS A 132 -15.91 20.31 34.67
C LYS A 132 -14.43 20.52 34.95
N SER A 133 -13.56 19.77 34.29
CA SER A 133 -12.11 19.91 34.40
C SER A 133 -11.41 19.64 33.09
N ILE A 134 -10.26 20.28 32.85
CA ILE A 134 -9.39 20.04 31.69
C ILE A 134 -7.94 19.99 32.15
N VAL A 135 -7.24 18.96 31.70
CA VAL A 135 -5.81 18.78 31.94
C VAL A 135 -5.07 18.91 30.62
N LEU A 136 -4.03 19.76 30.60
CA LEU A 136 -3.11 19.83 29.44
C LEU A 136 -2.17 18.62 29.48
N LEU A 137 -2.28 17.74 28.49
CA LEU A 137 -1.48 16.50 28.40
C LEU A 137 -0.22 16.69 27.55
N SER A 138 -0.30 17.55 26.52
CA SER A 138 0.84 17.88 25.68
C SER A 138 0.66 19.24 25.05
N LYS A 139 1.72 20.07 25.08
CA LYS A 139 1.74 21.40 24.49
C LYS A 139 2.18 21.33 23.02
N SER A 140 1.33 21.80 22.13
CA SER A 140 1.69 21.98 20.72
C SER A 140 2.59 23.21 20.58
N LEU A 141 3.83 23.03 20.15
CA LEU A 141 4.81 24.11 19.97
C LEU A 141 4.80 24.71 18.56
N LEU A 142 4.18 24.04 17.61
CA LEU A 142 3.94 24.55 16.26
C LEU A 142 2.45 24.76 16.04
N PRO A 143 2.02 25.83 15.36
CA PRO A 143 0.64 25.99 14.96
C PRO A 143 0.25 24.93 13.94
N LEU A 144 -1.01 24.47 13.98
CA LEU A 144 -1.56 23.68 12.89
C LEU A 144 -1.72 24.57 11.65
N PRO A 145 -1.66 23.99 10.44
CA PRO A 145 -2.00 24.71 9.20
C PRO A 145 -3.38 25.38 9.30
N GLU A 146 -3.55 26.49 8.60
CA GLU A 146 -4.80 27.25 8.65
C GLU A 146 -6.01 26.39 8.22
N LYS A 147 -7.10 26.52 8.97
CA LYS A 147 -8.30 25.67 8.87
C LYS A 147 -8.98 25.68 7.51
N TYR A 148 -8.83 26.74 6.72
CA TYR A 148 -9.51 26.95 5.44
C TYR A 148 -8.70 26.45 4.23
N HIS A 149 -7.41 26.26 4.37
CA HIS A 149 -6.55 25.84 3.28
C HIS A 149 -5.93 24.45 3.53
N GLY A 150 -5.97 23.95 4.79
CA GLY A 150 -5.38 22.66 5.14
C GLY A 150 -3.93 22.55 4.68
N LEU A 151 -3.41 21.33 4.67
CA LEU A 151 -2.17 21.03 3.96
C LEU A 151 -2.59 20.62 2.53
N THR A 152 -2.79 21.59 1.62
CA THR A 152 -3.29 21.35 0.26
C THR A 152 -2.19 20.95 -0.71
N ASP A 153 -0.95 21.35 -0.44
CA ASP A 153 0.21 20.95 -1.21
C ASP A 153 0.44 19.43 -1.05
N LYS A 154 0.28 18.68 -2.13
CA LYS A 154 0.39 17.22 -2.13
C LYS A 154 1.77 16.75 -1.68
N GLU A 155 2.84 17.44 -2.07
CA GLU A 155 4.19 17.07 -1.68
C GLU A 155 4.41 17.26 -0.18
N MET A 156 3.98 18.39 0.36
CA MET A 156 4.05 18.64 1.81
C MET A 156 3.21 17.67 2.62
N ARG A 157 2.06 17.20 2.10
CA ARG A 157 1.25 16.14 2.74
C ARG A 157 2.04 14.84 2.90
N PHE A 158 2.79 14.46 1.88
CA PHE A 158 3.62 13.24 1.94
C PHE A 158 4.82 13.40 2.87
N ARG A 159 5.48 14.58 2.87
CA ARG A 159 6.62 14.88 3.74
C ARG A 159 6.23 15.03 5.21
N GLN A 160 5.07 15.61 5.47
CA GLN A 160 4.54 15.86 6.82
C GLN A 160 3.26 15.04 7.06
N ARG A 161 3.31 13.75 6.79
CA ARG A 161 2.17 12.84 6.92
C ARG A 161 1.50 12.91 8.30
N TYR A 162 2.25 13.16 9.35
CA TYR A 162 1.72 13.35 10.69
C TYR A 162 0.82 14.61 10.80
N VAL A 163 1.10 15.67 10.06
CA VAL A 163 0.22 16.84 9.96
C VAL A 163 -0.99 16.54 9.09
N ASP A 164 -0.77 15.91 7.93
CA ASP A 164 -1.82 15.48 7.01
C ASP A 164 -2.89 14.64 7.73
N LEU A 165 -2.47 13.64 8.52
CA LEU A 165 -3.35 12.81 9.34
C LEU A 165 -4.12 13.60 10.43
N MET A 166 -3.60 14.75 10.89
CA MET A 166 -4.28 15.60 11.87
C MET A 166 -5.40 16.44 11.24
N VAL A 167 -5.16 16.95 10.03
CA VAL A 167 -6.03 17.96 9.40
C VAL A 167 -6.94 17.41 8.32
N ASN A 168 -6.60 16.28 7.71
CA ASN A 168 -7.33 15.60 6.64
C ASN A 168 -7.81 14.22 7.11
N PRO A 169 -9.02 14.11 7.71
CA PRO A 169 -9.53 12.84 8.27
C PRO A 169 -9.67 11.70 7.23
N GLU A 170 -9.92 12.04 5.97
CA GLU A 170 -10.05 11.09 4.86
C GLU A 170 -8.75 10.30 4.62
N VAL A 171 -7.60 10.93 4.83
CA VAL A 171 -6.29 10.27 4.67
C VAL A 171 -6.13 9.11 5.65
N LYS A 172 -6.62 9.26 6.88
CA LYS A 172 -6.59 8.20 7.88
C LYS A 172 -7.42 6.99 7.45
N ARG A 173 -8.55 7.22 6.73
CA ARG A 173 -9.41 6.16 6.20
C ARG A 173 -8.64 5.24 5.26
N ASN A 174 -7.74 5.75 4.41
CA ASN A 174 -6.94 4.94 3.49
C ASN A 174 -6.09 3.91 4.24
N PHE A 175 -5.44 4.32 5.33
CA PHE A 175 -4.58 3.42 6.13
C PHE A 175 -5.39 2.44 6.98
N ILE A 176 -6.61 2.80 7.39
CA ILE A 176 -7.54 1.86 8.04
C ILE A 176 -8.00 0.80 7.04
N ILE A 177 -8.36 1.20 5.81
CA ILE A 177 -8.72 0.27 4.73
C ILE A 177 -7.54 -0.64 4.40
N ARG A 178 -6.32 -0.10 4.28
CA ARG A 178 -5.11 -0.91 4.09
C ARG A 178 -4.93 -1.98 5.17
N SER A 179 -5.08 -1.60 6.43
CA SER A 179 -4.98 -2.56 7.55
C SER A 179 -6.07 -3.62 7.50
N LYS A 180 -7.30 -3.24 7.16
CA LYS A 180 -8.41 -4.17 6.99
C LYS A 180 -8.21 -5.11 5.80
N PHE A 181 -7.68 -4.61 4.69
CA PHE A 181 -7.38 -5.42 3.50
C PHE A 181 -6.33 -6.49 3.81
N ILE A 182 -5.22 -6.12 4.44
CA ILE A 182 -4.19 -7.10 4.83
C ILE A 182 -4.75 -8.14 5.80
N LYS A 183 -5.60 -7.73 6.76
CA LYS A 183 -6.26 -8.67 7.67
C LYS A 183 -7.23 -9.61 6.93
N HIS A 184 -8.03 -9.08 5.99
CA HIS A 184 -8.93 -9.87 5.16
C HIS A 184 -8.17 -10.91 4.34
N LEU A 185 -7.10 -10.49 3.67
CA LEU A 185 -6.23 -11.36 2.87
C LEU A 185 -5.64 -12.51 3.72
N ARG A 186 -5.09 -12.20 4.89
CA ARG A 186 -4.58 -13.22 5.83
C ARG A 186 -5.66 -14.19 6.23
N ASN A 187 -6.81 -13.70 6.66
CA ASN A 187 -7.94 -14.56 7.04
C ASN A 187 -8.39 -15.46 5.88
N TYR A 188 -8.42 -14.92 4.65
CA TYR A 188 -8.81 -15.67 3.46
C TYR A 188 -7.85 -16.84 3.20
N LEU A 189 -6.55 -16.57 3.21
CA LEU A 189 -5.51 -17.59 2.97
C LEU A 189 -5.41 -18.59 4.12
N ASP A 190 -5.46 -18.14 5.37
CA ASP A 190 -5.44 -19.02 6.57
C ASP A 190 -6.63 -20.00 6.55
N ASN A 191 -7.83 -19.53 6.17
CA ASN A 191 -9.02 -20.38 6.03
C ASN A 191 -8.90 -21.42 4.90
N MET A 192 -8.06 -21.17 3.91
CA MET A 192 -7.70 -22.13 2.86
C MET A 192 -6.57 -23.09 3.28
N GLY A 193 -6.03 -22.93 4.47
CA GLY A 193 -4.96 -23.77 5.01
C GLY A 193 -3.55 -23.36 4.54
N TYR A 194 -3.36 -22.15 4.09
CA TYR A 194 -2.02 -21.60 3.86
C TYR A 194 -1.31 -21.29 5.18
N ILE A 195 0.00 -21.35 5.15
CA ILE A 195 0.89 -20.99 6.27
C ILE A 195 1.61 -19.69 5.89
N GLU A 196 1.47 -18.64 6.72
CA GLU A 196 2.29 -17.43 6.58
C GLU A 196 3.71 -17.73 7.03
N VAL A 197 4.68 -17.38 6.20
CA VAL A 197 6.10 -17.58 6.47
C VAL A 197 6.87 -16.26 6.28
N GLU A 198 8.10 -16.24 6.78
CA GLU A 198 9.04 -15.13 6.59
C GLU A 198 10.30 -15.66 5.93
N THR A 199 10.71 -15.04 4.82
CA THR A 199 11.95 -15.35 4.11
C THR A 199 12.95 -14.18 4.22
N PRO A 200 14.24 -14.41 3.95
CA PRO A 200 15.25 -13.36 4.13
C PRO A 200 15.01 -12.11 3.27
N VAL A 201 15.15 -10.93 3.88
CA VAL A 201 15.18 -9.65 3.17
C VAL A 201 16.53 -9.43 2.47
N LEU A 202 17.63 -9.91 3.08
CA LEU A 202 18.98 -9.82 2.54
C LEU A 202 19.37 -11.15 1.93
N ASN A 203 19.70 -11.14 0.65
CA ASN A 203 20.09 -12.32 -0.12
C ASN A 203 21.48 -12.17 -0.69
N THR A 204 22.16 -13.27 -0.94
CA THR A 204 23.44 -13.30 -1.64
C THR A 204 23.30 -13.25 -3.16
N ILE A 205 22.09 -13.52 -3.65
CA ILE A 205 21.69 -13.50 -5.06
C ILE A 205 20.37 -12.76 -5.19
N ALA A 206 20.23 -11.89 -6.18
CA ALA A 206 18.96 -11.28 -6.54
C ALA A 206 18.26 -12.15 -7.60
N GLY A 207 17.01 -12.53 -7.38
CA GLY A 207 16.23 -13.36 -8.30
C GLY A 207 14.74 -13.38 -7.97
N GLY A 208 13.95 -14.03 -8.83
CA GLY A 208 12.50 -14.14 -8.72
C GLY A 208 11.73 -12.97 -9.34
N ALA A 209 12.41 -12.03 -9.98
CA ALA A 209 11.79 -10.95 -10.77
C ALA A 209 12.83 -10.30 -11.68
N ALA A 210 12.36 -9.69 -12.78
CA ALA A 210 13.17 -8.78 -13.58
C ALA A 210 13.13 -7.38 -12.94
N ALA A 211 14.14 -7.05 -12.15
CA ALA A 211 14.24 -5.75 -11.45
C ALA A 211 15.66 -5.47 -10.95
N ARG A 212 16.01 -4.19 -10.84
CA ARG A 212 17.32 -3.78 -10.31
C ARG A 212 17.30 -3.81 -8.77
N PRO A 213 18.22 -4.56 -8.10
CA PRO A 213 18.27 -4.64 -6.64
C PRO A 213 18.96 -3.43 -5.99
N PHE A 214 18.62 -3.14 -4.72
CA PHE A 214 19.50 -2.38 -3.85
C PHE A 214 20.62 -3.28 -3.33
N ILE A 215 21.85 -2.78 -3.34
CA ILE A 215 23.05 -3.49 -2.88
C ILE A 215 23.48 -2.92 -1.54
N THR A 216 23.82 -3.79 -0.59
CA THR A 216 24.42 -3.43 0.70
C THR A 216 25.59 -4.34 1.00
N HIS A 217 26.46 -3.95 1.96
CA HIS A 217 27.65 -4.71 2.32
C HIS A 217 27.53 -5.28 3.73
N HIS A 218 27.80 -6.59 3.88
CA HIS A 218 27.87 -7.27 5.17
C HIS A 218 29.29 -7.22 5.74
N ASN A 219 29.56 -6.29 6.65
CA ASN A 219 30.91 -5.98 7.15
C ASN A 219 31.68 -7.19 7.72
N THR A 220 31.00 -8.09 8.45
CA THR A 220 31.66 -9.22 9.10
C THR A 220 32.05 -10.33 8.12
N LEU A 221 31.22 -10.55 7.11
CA LEU A 221 31.47 -11.57 6.08
C LEU A 221 32.28 -11.00 4.90
N ASP A 222 32.42 -9.69 4.82
CA ASP A 222 33.07 -8.97 3.72
C ASP A 222 32.52 -9.35 2.34
N ILE A 223 31.16 -9.38 2.26
CA ILE A 223 30.41 -9.70 1.03
C ILE A 223 29.33 -8.66 0.75
N ASP A 224 29.07 -8.45 -0.53
CA ASP A 224 27.89 -7.70 -0.95
C ASP A 224 26.64 -8.58 -0.85
N MET A 225 25.53 -7.97 -0.43
CA MET A 225 24.22 -8.58 -0.34
C MET A 225 23.19 -7.72 -1.05
N TYR A 226 22.13 -8.35 -1.50
CA TYR A 226 21.05 -7.72 -2.24
C TYR A 226 19.77 -7.69 -1.39
N MET A 227 19.10 -6.54 -1.34
CA MET A 227 17.75 -6.49 -0.82
C MET A 227 16.82 -7.21 -1.80
N ARG A 228 15.92 -8.04 -1.28
CA ARG A 228 15.03 -8.89 -2.08
C ARG A 228 14.17 -8.07 -3.05
N ILE A 229 14.08 -8.52 -4.28
CA ILE A 229 13.23 -7.98 -5.35
C ILE A 229 11.94 -8.77 -5.54
N ALA A 230 11.86 -9.98 -4.96
CA ALA A 230 10.73 -10.90 -4.89
C ALA A 230 10.93 -11.89 -3.72
N THR A 231 9.90 -12.62 -3.34
CA THR A 231 9.96 -13.73 -2.36
C THR A 231 9.80 -15.10 -3.03
N GLU A 232 9.68 -15.15 -4.33
CA GLU A 232 9.37 -16.31 -5.16
C GLU A 232 10.29 -17.52 -4.91
N LEU A 233 11.61 -17.38 -5.15
CA LEU A 233 12.51 -18.52 -5.09
C LEU A 233 12.61 -19.14 -3.69
N PRO A 234 12.68 -18.37 -2.59
CA PRO A 234 12.57 -18.92 -1.23
C PRO A 234 11.26 -19.68 -0.98
N LEU A 235 10.11 -19.14 -1.41
CA LEU A 235 8.82 -19.79 -1.20
C LEU A 235 8.68 -21.10 -2.00
N LYS A 236 9.18 -21.13 -3.23
CA LYS A 236 9.27 -22.38 -4.02
C LYS A 236 10.14 -23.45 -3.35
N ARG A 237 11.24 -23.07 -2.69
CA ARG A 237 12.05 -24.00 -1.91
C ARG A 237 11.27 -24.61 -0.74
N LEU A 238 10.34 -23.87 -0.11
CA LEU A 238 9.44 -24.40 0.92
C LEU A 238 8.45 -25.42 0.36
N ILE A 239 7.92 -25.16 -0.85
CA ILE A 239 7.07 -26.14 -1.57
C ILE A 239 7.86 -27.42 -1.84
N ILE A 240 9.08 -27.33 -2.34
CA ILE A 240 9.97 -28.48 -2.55
C ILE A 240 10.22 -29.21 -1.22
N GLY A 241 10.34 -28.47 -0.13
CA GLY A 241 10.52 -28.99 1.22
C GLY A 241 9.27 -29.65 1.84
N GLY A 242 8.14 -29.66 1.11
CA GLY A 242 6.88 -30.32 1.54
C GLY A 242 5.91 -29.43 2.31
N MET A 243 6.04 -28.10 2.22
CA MET A 243 5.03 -27.17 2.71
C MET A 243 4.04 -26.87 1.59
N ASP A 244 2.93 -27.58 1.53
CA ASP A 244 2.02 -27.61 0.37
C ASP A 244 1.35 -26.25 0.06
N ARG A 245 1.20 -25.35 1.05
CA ARG A 245 0.58 -24.03 0.90
C ARG A 245 1.29 -23.02 1.78
N VAL A 246 1.97 -22.07 1.15
CA VAL A 246 2.72 -21.02 1.84
C VAL A 246 2.40 -19.66 1.25
N TYR A 247 2.46 -18.62 2.08
CA TYR A 247 2.42 -17.24 1.61
C TYR A 247 3.29 -16.33 2.49
N GLU A 248 3.71 -15.21 1.93
CA GLU A 248 4.39 -14.14 2.66
C GLU A 248 3.80 -12.78 2.28
N VAL A 249 3.43 -11.98 3.28
CA VAL A 249 3.12 -10.56 3.11
C VAL A 249 4.38 -9.77 3.43
N GLY A 250 5.10 -9.33 2.42
CA GLY A 250 6.43 -8.77 2.59
C GLY A 250 6.70 -7.44 1.89
N ARG A 251 7.72 -6.72 2.37
CA ARG A 251 8.30 -5.60 1.67
C ARG A 251 9.26 -6.09 0.60
N ILE A 252 9.12 -5.49 -0.58
CA ILE A 252 9.96 -5.71 -1.76
C ILE A 252 10.68 -4.40 -2.07
N PHE A 253 11.90 -4.51 -2.59
CA PHE A 253 12.80 -3.39 -2.82
C PHE A 253 13.32 -3.43 -4.26
N ARG A 254 12.95 -2.42 -5.07
CA ARG A 254 13.43 -2.29 -6.46
C ARG A 254 14.06 -0.92 -6.65
N ASN A 255 15.31 -0.90 -7.09
CA ASN A 255 16.10 0.32 -7.29
C ASN A 255 15.81 0.93 -8.67
N GLU A 256 14.57 1.31 -8.86
CA GLU A 256 14.00 1.83 -10.11
C GLU A 256 13.45 3.25 -9.93
N GLY A 257 12.86 3.80 -10.98
CA GLY A 257 12.24 5.12 -10.95
C GLY A 257 11.05 5.22 -9.99
N MET A 258 10.72 6.45 -9.61
CA MET A 258 9.56 6.77 -8.78
C MET A 258 8.53 7.54 -9.59
N ASP A 259 7.32 6.99 -9.70
CA ASP A 259 6.20 7.60 -10.38
C ASP A 259 4.89 7.46 -9.55
N PRO A 260 3.71 7.83 -10.04
CA PRO A 260 2.46 7.64 -9.33
C PRO A 260 2.11 6.18 -9.01
N LYS A 261 2.59 5.21 -9.79
CA LYS A 261 2.32 3.77 -9.62
C LYS A 261 3.46 3.02 -8.94
N HIS A 262 4.69 3.59 -8.89
CA HIS A 262 5.91 2.91 -8.41
C HIS A 262 6.59 3.66 -7.26
N ASN A 263 7.03 2.91 -6.26
CA ASN A 263 7.84 3.35 -5.13
C ASN A 263 8.99 2.36 -4.92
N PRO A 264 10.22 2.78 -4.57
CA PRO A 264 11.37 1.88 -4.45
C PRO A 264 11.19 0.75 -3.44
N GLU A 265 10.34 0.95 -2.45
CA GLU A 265 9.86 -0.09 -1.54
C GLU A 265 8.34 -0.13 -1.55
N PHE A 266 7.79 -1.32 -1.66
CA PHE A 266 6.35 -1.55 -1.73
C PHE A 266 6.00 -2.88 -1.05
N THR A 267 4.72 -3.17 -0.87
CA THR A 267 4.27 -4.39 -0.21
C THR A 267 3.58 -5.30 -1.21
N THR A 268 3.99 -6.56 -1.25
CA THR A 268 3.30 -7.64 -1.98
C THR A 268 2.81 -8.72 -1.03
N VAL A 269 1.91 -9.54 -1.50
CA VAL A 269 1.75 -10.91 -1.04
C VAL A 269 2.20 -11.83 -2.17
N GLU A 270 3.02 -12.80 -1.86
CA GLU A 270 3.30 -13.92 -2.74
C GLU A 270 2.83 -15.21 -2.07
N LEU A 271 2.19 -16.08 -2.84
CA LEU A 271 1.63 -17.33 -2.35
C LEU A 271 1.87 -18.46 -3.35
N TYR A 272 2.08 -19.66 -2.84
CA TYR A 272 2.36 -20.87 -3.63
C TYR A 272 1.57 -22.04 -3.07
N GLN A 273 0.99 -22.85 -3.98
CA GLN A 273 0.21 -24.03 -3.63
C GLN A 273 0.61 -25.21 -4.49
N ALA A 274 1.07 -26.28 -3.86
CA ALA A 274 1.32 -27.56 -4.51
C ALA A 274 0.02 -28.16 -5.04
N TYR A 275 0.11 -28.84 -6.17
CA TYR A 275 -1.00 -29.51 -6.87
C TYR A 275 -2.11 -28.57 -7.32
N ALA A 276 -1.77 -27.32 -7.59
CA ALA A 276 -2.63 -26.28 -8.15
C ALA A 276 -2.04 -25.75 -9.46
N ASP A 277 -2.86 -25.08 -10.24
CA ASP A 277 -2.47 -24.42 -11.49
C ASP A 277 -2.86 -22.93 -11.50
N PHE A 278 -2.62 -22.25 -12.61
CA PHE A 278 -2.93 -20.83 -12.75
C PHE A 278 -4.44 -20.52 -12.74
N HIS A 279 -5.33 -21.48 -12.99
CA HIS A 279 -6.77 -21.31 -12.86
C HIS A 279 -7.18 -21.20 -11.39
N ASP A 280 -6.58 -22.03 -10.53
CA ASP A 280 -6.77 -21.94 -9.07
C ASP A 280 -6.32 -20.56 -8.55
N MET A 281 -5.21 -20.04 -9.10
CA MET A 281 -4.70 -18.71 -8.74
C MET A 281 -5.64 -17.58 -9.18
N MET A 282 -6.32 -17.70 -10.33
CA MET A 282 -7.36 -16.75 -10.75
C MET A 282 -8.52 -16.73 -9.76
N ASP A 283 -8.99 -17.90 -9.33
CA ASP A 283 -10.10 -18.02 -8.37
C ASP A 283 -9.72 -17.43 -7.01
N ILE A 284 -8.48 -17.62 -6.57
CA ILE A 284 -7.95 -17.02 -5.32
C ILE A 284 -7.87 -15.49 -5.44
N ALA A 285 -7.33 -14.96 -6.54
CA ALA A 285 -7.23 -13.51 -6.77
C ALA A 285 -8.62 -12.84 -6.78
N GLU A 286 -9.56 -13.42 -7.51
CA GLU A 286 -10.95 -12.96 -7.57
C GLU A 286 -11.60 -13.01 -6.19
N GLY A 287 -11.45 -14.12 -5.46
CA GLY A 287 -12.02 -14.30 -4.13
C GLY A 287 -11.48 -13.30 -3.10
N ILE A 288 -10.17 -13.03 -3.10
CA ILE A 288 -9.55 -12.04 -2.21
C ILE A 288 -10.09 -10.64 -2.49
N LEU A 289 -10.09 -10.19 -3.74
CA LEU A 289 -10.44 -8.80 -4.07
C LEU A 289 -11.94 -8.53 -4.00
N SER A 290 -12.77 -9.44 -4.52
CA SER A 290 -14.24 -9.36 -4.40
C SER A 290 -14.68 -9.42 -2.94
N GLY A 291 -14.12 -10.37 -2.18
CA GLY A 291 -14.38 -10.51 -0.75
C GLY A 291 -13.99 -9.27 0.04
N ALA A 292 -12.83 -8.68 -0.24
CA ALA A 292 -12.37 -7.44 0.39
C ALA A 292 -13.29 -6.27 0.11
N ALA A 293 -13.72 -6.08 -1.15
CA ALA A 293 -14.65 -5.02 -1.51
C ALA A 293 -15.97 -5.15 -0.73
N LYS A 294 -16.52 -6.36 -0.69
CA LYS A 294 -17.77 -6.62 0.03
C LYS A 294 -17.66 -6.45 1.54
N GLU A 295 -16.60 -7.00 2.16
CA GLU A 295 -16.41 -6.95 3.61
C GLU A 295 -16.04 -5.54 4.10
N ILE A 296 -15.15 -4.83 3.37
CA ILE A 296 -14.57 -3.57 3.84
C ILE A 296 -15.41 -2.36 3.41
N LEU A 297 -15.90 -2.36 2.17
CA LEU A 297 -16.65 -1.25 1.58
C LEU A 297 -18.16 -1.46 1.61
N GLY A 298 -18.64 -2.71 1.74
CA GLY A 298 -20.06 -3.08 1.72
C GLY A 298 -20.65 -3.19 0.30
N THR A 299 -19.84 -2.99 -0.74
CA THR A 299 -20.29 -3.01 -2.15
C THR A 299 -19.21 -3.64 -3.02
N TYR A 300 -19.58 -4.13 -4.20
CA TYR A 300 -18.67 -4.52 -5.26
C TYR A 300 -18.35 -3.36 -6.22
N GLU A 301 -19.23 -2.35 -6.26
CA GLU A 301 -19.05 -1.18 -7.11
C GLU A 301 -18.18 -0.15 -6.42
N LEU A 302 -17.17 0.35 -7.13
CA LEU A 302 -16.27 1.40 -6.68
C LEU A 302 -15.87 2.32 -7.86
N GLU A 303 -15.22 3.42 -7.56
CA GLU A 303 -14.66 4.34 -8.55
C GLU A 303 -13.15 4.42 -8.35
N TRP A 304 -12.40 4.24 -9.44
CA TRP A 304 -10.95 4.36 -9.45
C TRP A 304 -10.46 4.94 -10.76
N MET A 305 -9.52 5.88 -10.71
CA MET A 305 -8.98 6.59 -11.89
C MET A 305 -10.07 7.24 -12.78
N GLY A 306 -11.18 7.65 -12.15
CA GLY A 306 -12.33 8.24 -12.84
C GLY A 306 -13.28 7.25 -13.51
N GLU A 307 -13.00 5.94 -13.41
CA GLU A 307 -13.79 4.85 -13.98
C GLU A 307 -14.61 4.13 -12.92
N LYS A 308 -15.79 3.65 -13.31
CA LYS A 308 -16.62 2.78 -12.47
C LYS A 308 -16.21 1.33 -12.64
N ILE A 309 -15.88 0.68 -11.54
CA ILE A 309 -15.39 -0.69 -11.47
C ILE A 309 -16.41 -1.56 -10.75
N ASP A 310 -16.72 -2.72 -11.31
CA ASP A 310 -17.54 -3.75 -10.69
C ASP A 310 -16.68 -4.99 -10.37
N LEU A 311 -16.48 -5.23 -9.07
CA LEU A 311 -15.74 -6.38 -8.55
C LEU A 311 -16.64 -7.59 -8.25
N THR A 312 -17.88 -7.62 -8.78
CA THR A 312 -18.74 -8.81 -8.69
C THR A 312 -18.03 -10.03 -9.31
N PRO A 313 -17.97 -11.19 -8.64
CA PRO A 313 -17.31 -12.39 -9.17
C PRO A 313 -17.81 -12.82 -10.55
N GLY A 314 -16.92 -13.45 -11.32
CA GLY A 314 -17.17 -13.85 -12.69
C GLY A 314 -16.39 -12.98 -13.69
N TRP A 315 -15.18 -12.59 -13.31
CA TRP A 315 -14.33 -11.70 -14.10
C TRP A 315 -13.89 -12.34 -15.43
N ARG A 316 -13.67 -11.49 -16.40
CA ARG A 316 -13.29 -11.88 -17.73
C ARG A 316 -11.92 -12.59 -17.73
N ARG A 317 -11.81 -13.72 -18.45
CA ARG A 317 -10.57 -14.44 -18.74
C ARG A 317 -10.35 -14.41 -20.24
N LEU A 318 -9.24 -13.83 -20.69
CA LEU A 318 -8.98 -13.58 -22.10
C LEU A 318 -7.51 -13.92 -22.42
N SER A 319 -7.25 -14.72 -23.45
CA SER A 319 -5.87 -14.96 -23.85
C SER A 319 -5.25 -13.71 -24.48
N MET A 320 -3.94 -13.54 -24.35
CA MET A 320 -3.24 -12.39 -24.92
C MET A 320 -3.44 -12.31 -26.44
N VAL A 321 -3.43 -13.45 -27.13
CA VAL A 321 -3.67 -13.49 -28.57
C VAL A 321 -5.10 -13.04 -28.92
N ASP A 322 -6.09 -13.51 -28.14
CA ASP A 322 -7.49 -13.11 -28.35
C ASP A 322 -7.70 -11.64 -27.99
N ALA A 323 -7.01 -11.13 -26.96
CA ALA A 323 -7.05 -9.72 -26.59
C ALA A 323 -6.50 -8.82 -27.72
N VAL A 324 -5.35 -9.15 -28.27
CA VAL A 324 -4.78 -8.42 -29.41
C VAL A 324 -5.72 -8.50 -30.63
N LYS A 325 -6.28 -9.67 -30.90
CA LYS A 325 -7.23 -9.83 -31.99
C LYS A 325 -8.50 -9.00 -31.82
N GLU A 326 -9.03 -8.92 -30.59
CA GLU A 326 -10.25 -8.17 -30.27
C GLU A 326 -10.05 -6.65 -30.35
N TYR A 327 -8.99 -6.15 -29.72
CA TYR A 327 -8.78 -4.71 -29.58
C TYR A 327 -7.99 -4.09 -30.74
N VAL A 328 -7.11 -4.87 -31.40
CA VAL A 328 -6.22 -4.37 -32.47
C VAL A 328 -6.62 -4.87 -33.84
N GLY A 329 -7.33 -6.00 -33.91
CA GLY A 329 -7.83 -6.58 -35.16
C GLY A 329 -6.81 -7.43 -35.94
N ILE A 330 -5.66 -7.78 -35.33
CA ILE A 330 -4.64 -8.65 -35.91
C ILE A 330 -4.57 -9.99 -35.19
N ASP A 331 -4.22 -11.06 -35.89
CA ASP A 331 -4.25 -12.42 -35.36
C ASP A 331 -2.86 -13.07 -35.39
N PHE A 332 -2.20 -13.13 -34.25
CA PHE A 332 -0.90 -13.78 -34.09
C PHE A 332 -0.94 -15.30 -34.24
N CYS A 333 -2.12 -15.94 -34.11
CA CYS A 333 -2.26 -17.36 -34.43
C CYS A 333 -2.12 -17.66 -35.92
N ALA A 334 -2.34 -16.66 -36.77
CA ALA A 334 -2.24 -16.81 -38.24
C ALA A 334 -0.79 -16.81 -38.75
N VAL A 335 0.18 -16.43 -37.91
CA VAL A 335 1.60 -16.37 -38.27
C VAL A 335 2.42 -17.27 -37.35
N SER A 336 3.45 -17.91 -37.91
CA SER A 336 4.22 -18.93 -37.21
C SER A 336 5.70 -18.64 -37.07
N ASP A 337 6.24 -17.71 -37.86
CA ASP A 337 7.65 -17.30 -37.77
C ASP A 337 7.83 -15.89 -37.22
N ASP A 338 9.04 -15.60 -36.74
CA ASP A 338 9.38 -14.36 -36.07
C ASP A 338 9.28 -13.15 -37.03
N ALA A 339 9.67 -13.30 -38.29
CA ALA A 339 9.67 -12.20 -39.24
C ALA A 339 8.23 -11.79 -39.61
N GLU A 340 7.34 -12.74 -39.79
CA GLU A 340 5.91 -12.48 -40.02
C GLU A 340 5.25 -11.83 -38.81
N ALA A 341 5.57 -12.28 -37.60
CA ALA A 341 5.04 -11.71 -36.36
C ALA A 341 5.50 -10.25 -36.16
N VAL A 342 6.77 -9.97 -36.39
CA VAL A 342 7.33 -8.60 -36.33
C VAL A 342 6.69 -7.72 -37.41
N ALA A 343 6.49 -8.23 -38.63
CA ALA A 343 5.82 -7.48 -39.68
C ALA A 343 4.35 -7.19 -39.32
N LEU A 344 3.68 -8.14 -38.66
CA LEU A 344 2.31 -7.96 -38.18
C LEU A 344 2.22 -6.88 -37.09
N ALA A 345 3.11 -6.87 -36.11
CA ALA A 345 3.21 -5.83 -35.08
C ALA A 345 3.49 -4.44 -35.70
N ASN A 346 4.44 -4.38 -36.65
CA ASN A 346 4.78 -3.15 -37.35
C ASN A 346 3.57 -2.59 -38.15
N SER A 347 2.70 -3.47 -38.68
CA SER A 347 1.51 -3.04 -39.44
C SER A 347 0.53 -2.20 -38.62
N VAL A 348 0.57 -2.31 -37.29
CA VAL A 348 -0.25 -1.55 -36.34
C VAL A 348 0.55 -0.49 -35.57
N GLY A 349 1.77 -0.19 -36.04
CA GLY A 349 2.63 0.86 -35.46
C GLY A 349 3.33 0.48 -34.17
N VAL A 350 3.63 -0.82 -33.98
CA VAL A 350 4.43 -1.33 -32.87
C VAL A 350 5.80 -1.73 -33.41
N GLU A 351 6.85 -1.05 -32.96
CA GLU A 351 8.23 -1.28 -33.38
C GLU A 351 9.05 -1.93 -32.27
N LEU A 352 9.78 -2.99 -32.58
CA LEU A 352 10.74 -3.64 -31.70
C LEU A 352 12.14 -3.10 -32.02
N ALA A 353 12.75 -2.42 -31.07
CA ALA A 353 13.98 -1.68 -31.27
C ALA A 353 15.22 -2.61 -31.40
N ASP A 354 15.30 -3.61 -30.52
CA ASP A 354 16.45 -4.53 -30.49
C ASP A 354 16.23 -5.72 -31.42
N ALA A 355 17.28 -6.10 -32.15
CA ALA A 355 17.27 -7.26 -33.03
C ALA A 355 17.07 -8.59 -32.25
N ALA A 356 17.56 -8.66 -31.00
CA ALA A 356 17.42 -9.82 -30.14
C ALA A 356 15.97 -10.02 -29.65
N GLU A 357 15.17 -8.96 -29.63
CA GLU A 357 13.76 -8.95 -29.22
C GLU A 357 12.80 -9.28 -30.39
N LYS A 358 13.31 -9.41 -31.61
CA LYS A 358 12.49 -9.68 -32.80
C LYS A 358 12.04 -11.14 -32.89
N THR A 359 11.27 -11.58 -31.91
CA THR A 359 10.66 -12.90 -31.85
C THR A 359 9.14 -12.79 -31.93
N TRP A 360 8.48 -13.91 -32.22
CA TRP A 360 7.01 -13.99 -32.23
C TRP A 360 6.41 -13.57 -30.88
N GLY A 361 7.00 -14.04 -29.80
CA GLY A 361 6.49 -13.76 -28.45
C GLY A 361 6.66 -12.31 -28.04
N ASN A 362 7.83 -11.71 -28.29
CA ASN A 362 8.06 -10.30 -27.98
C ASN A 362 7.19 -9.38 -28.86
N ALA A 363 6.94 -9.74 -30.14
CA ALA A 363 6.04 -8.99 -31.00
C ALA A 363 4.59 -9.02 -30.51
N LEU A 364 4.12 -10.18 -30.04
CA LEU A 364 2.80 -10.32 -29.40
C LEU A 364 2.72 -9.48 -28.12
N TYR A 365 3.71 -9.61 -27.21
CA TYR A 365 3.73 -8.90 -25.94
C TYR A 365 3.79 -7.39 -26.13
N ALA A 366 4.69 -6.88 -26.99
CA ALA A 366 4.79 -5.46 -27.26
C ALA A 366 3.50 -4.90 -27.90
N THR A 367 2.81 -5.69 -28.72
CA THR A 367 1.52 -5.28 -29.30
C THR A 367 0.43 -5.20 -28.22
N PHE A 368 0.40 -6.16 -27.29
CA PHE A 368 -0.51 -6.15 -26.14
C PHE A 368 -0.23 -4.91 -25.26
N ASP A 369 1.00 -4.73 -24.81
CA ASP A 369 1.42 -3.65 -23.94
C ASP A 369 1.07 -2.26 -24.50
N GLN A 370 1.41 -2.01 -25.76
CA GLN A 370 1.23 -0.69 -26.36
C GLN A 370 -0.19 -0.40 -26.89
N LYS A 371 -1.03 -1.41 -27.14
CA LYS A 371 -2.31 -1.23 -27.84
C LYS A 371 -3.52 -1.81 -27.11
N VAL A 372 -3.36 -2.69 -26.15
CA VAL A 372 -4.47 -3.38 -25.49
C VAL A 372 -4.63 -2.97 -24.04
N GLU A 373 -3.52 -2.83 -23.28
CA GLU A 373 -3.55 -2.57 -21.85
C GLU A 373 -4.41 -1.35 -21.49
N GLU A 374 -4.33 -0.26 -22.27
CA GLU A 374 -5.08 0.97 -22.04
C GLU A 374 -6.62 0.79 -22.13
N HIS A 375 -7.10 -0.32 -22.67
CA HIS A 375 -8.53 -0.64 -22.80
C HIS A 375 -9.08 -1.50 -21.67
N LEU A 376 -8.22 -2.01 -20.79
CA LEU A 376 -8.58 -2.93 -19.70
C LEU A 376 -9.09 -2.17 -18.47
N ILE A 377 -10.37 -1.76 -18.49
CA ILE A 377 -11.00 -1.01 -17.39
C ILE A 377 -11.55 -1.94 -16.32
N GLN A 378 -12.41 -2.89 -16.71
CA GLN A 378 -13.01 -3.85 -15.78
C GLN A 378 -12.05 -4.98 -15.43
N PRO A 379 -12.19 -5.63 -14.26
CA PRO A 379 -11.33 -6.74 -13.87
C PRO A 379 -11.22 -7.79 -14.98
N THR A 380 -10.02 -7.98 -15.51
CA THR A 380 -9.76 -8.90 -16.63
C THR A 380 -8.46 -9.65 -16.39
N PHE A 381 -8.53 -10.96 -16.42
CA PHE A 381 -7.37 -11.83 -16.46
C PHE A 381 -6.90 -11.96 -17.92
N ILE A 382 -5.71 -11.44 -18.21
CA ILE A 382 -5.02 -11.70 -19.48
C ILE A 382 -4.16 -12.94 -19.28
N THR A 383 -4.39 -13.96 -20.09
CA THR A 383 -3.77 -15.28 -19.95
C THR A 383 -2.88 -15.63 -21.14
N MET A 384 -2.11 -16.70 -21.02
CA MET A 384 -1.29 -17.24 -22.10
C MET A 384 -0.24 -16.26 -22.63
N TYR A 385 0.66 -15.87 -21.74
CA TYR A 385 1.82 -15.01 -22.05
C TYR A 385 2.87 -15.78 -22.86
N PRO A 386 3.65 -15.10 -23.72
CA PRO A 386 4.77 -15.72 -24.44
C PRO A 386 5.86 -16.26 -23.50
N VAL A 387 6.54 -17.32 -23.96
CA VAL A 387 7.67 -17.93 -23.23
C VAL A 387 8.82 -16.95 -23.03
N GLU A 388 9.06 -16.08 -23.98
CA GLU A 388 10.15 -15.09 -23.99
C GLU A 388 10.09 -14.14 -22.81
N VAL A 389 8.88 -13.79 -22.36
CA VAL A 389 8.64 -12.88 -21.21
C VAL A 389 8.23 -13.61 -19.93
N SER A 390 8.39 -14.94 -19.88
CA SER A 390 7.89 -15.77 -18.77
C SER A 390 8.89 -16.85 -18.34
N PRO A 391 10.06 -16.46 -17.78
CA PRO A 391 11.18 -17.39 -17.56
C PRO A 391 10.95 -18.46 -16.48
N LEU A 392 10.02 -18.25 -15.56
CA LEU A 392 9.74 -19.13 -14.42
C LEU A 392 8.43 -19.92 -14.56
N THR A 393 7.79 -19.82 -15.73
CA THR A 393 6.44 -20.33 -15.96
C THR A 393 6.44 -21.59 -16.84
N LYS A 394 5.54 -22.52 -16.56
CA LYS A 394 5.31 -23.72 -17.35
C LYS A 394 4.74 -23.39 -18.73
N LYS A 395 5.29 -24.02 -19.78
CA LYS A 395 4.74 -23.91 -21.14
C LYS A 395 3.34 -24.49 -21.21
N SER A 396 2.48 -23.87 -22.02
CA SER A 396 1.18 -24.41 -22.33
C SER A 396 1.30 -25.73 -23.12
N PRO A 397 0.54 -26.75 -22.76
CA PRO A 397 0.53 -28.01 -23.52
C PRO A 397 -0.15 -27.90 -24.90
N VAL A 398 -0.91 -26.80 -25.12
CA VAL A 398 -1.64 -26.57 -26.38
C VAL A 398 -0.77 -25.82 -27.39
N ASP A 399 -0.07 -24.78 -26.96
CA ASP A 399 0.88 -24.05 -27.80
C ASP A 399 2.16 -23.78 -26.98
N PRO A 400 3.28 -24.44 -27.28
CA PRO A 400 4.51 -24.34 -26.51
C PRO A 400 5.22 -22.99 -26.63
N ARG A 401 4.75 -22.07 -27.50
CA ARG A 401 5.21 -20.69 -27.57
C ARG A 401 4.60 -19.84 -26.42
N LEU A 402 3.51 -20.32 -25.82
CA LEU A 402 2.76 -19.68 -24.74
C LEU A 402 2.99 -20.40 -23.42
N THR A 403 2.67 -19.73 -22.34
CA THR A 403 2.81 -20.22 -20.96
C THR A 403 1.48 -20.16 -20.23
N GLU A 404 1.30 -21.00 -19.23
CA GLU A 404 0.19 -20.97 -18.27
C GLU A 404 0.39 -19.86 -17.25
N ARG A 405 0.28 -18.59 -17.70
CA ARG A 405 0.45 -17.36 -16.91
C ARG A 405 -0.75 -16.46 -17.10
N PHE A 406 -1.09 -15.72 -16.09
CA PHE A 406 -1.97 -14.57 -16.23
C PHE A 406 -1.43 -13.33 -15.50
N GLU A 407 -1.87 -12.18 -15.95
CA GLU A 407 -1.87 -10.94 -15.16
C GLU A 407 -3.30 -10.44 -15.02
N LEU A 408 -3.63 -9.93 -13.82
CA LEU A 408 -4.94 -9.33 -13.53
C LEU A 408 -4.85 -7.82 -13.71
N PHE A 409 -5.62 -7.30 -14.65
CA PHE A 409 -5.74 -5.87 -14.91
C PHE A 409 -7.06 -5.30 -14.39
N VAL A 410 -6.97 -4.11 -13.78
CA VAL A 410 -8.11 -3.23 -13.46
C VAL A 410 -7.66 -1.80 -13.70
N CYS A 411 -8.40 -1.01 -14.46
CA CYS A 411 -8.05 0.38 -14.83
C CYS A 411 -6.59 0.51 -15.31
N HIS A 412 -6.19 -0.23 -16.33
CA HIS A 412 -4.84 -0.21 -16.90
C HIS A 412 -3.72 -0.45 -15.87
N SER A 413 -4.02 -1.21 -14.84
CA SER A 413 -3.06 -1.46 -13.77
C SER A 413 -3.04 -2.93 -13.44
N GLU A 414 -1.89 -3.55 -13.57
CA GLU A 414 -1.62 -4.90 -13.10
C GLU A 414 -1.74 -4.94 -11.57
N LEU A 415 -2.63 -5.77 -11.05
CA LEU A 415 -2.82 -6.01 -9.61
C LEU A 415 -2.19 -7.30 -9.12
N ALA A 416 -2.17 -8.33 -9.98
CA ALA A 416 -1.60 -9.63 -9.68
C ALA A 416 -0.99 -10.26 -10.94
N ASN A 417 0.05 -11.07 -10.71
CA ASN A 417 0.72 -11.90 -11.72
C ASN A 417 0.86 -13.31 -11.15
N ALA A 418 0.46 -14.33 -11.93
CA ALA A 418 0.44 -15.69 -11.45
C ALA A 418 0.59 -16.69 -12.60
N TYR A 419 1.06 -17.88 -12.25
CA TYR A 419 1.29 -18.92 -13.24
C TYR A 419 1.31 -20.33 -12.63
N SER A 420 1.19 -21.32 -13.51
CA SER A 420 1.64 -22.68 -13.22
C SER A 420 3.16 -22.68 -13.25
N GLU A 421 3.79 -23.06 -12.14
CA GLU A 421 5.23 -22.97 -11.93
C GLU A 421 5.99 -23.95 -12.85
N LEU A 422 7.06 -23.46 -13.45
CA LEU A 422 8.02 -24.35 -14.12
C LEU A 422 8.67 -25.25 -13.05
N ASN A 423 8.48 -26.54 -13.17
CA ASN A 423 9.00 -27.55 -12.24
C ASN A 423 9.97 -28.55 -12.90
N ASP A 424 10.39 -28.30 -14.15
CA ASP A 424 11.45 -29.03 -14.86
C ASP A 424 12.78 -28.31 -14.64
N PRO A 425 13.72 -28.89 -13.85
CA PRO A 425 15.02 -28.26 -13.57
C PRO A 425 15.89 -28.09 -14.81
N ILE A 426 15.70 -28.92 -15.85
CA ILE A 426 16.48 -28.84 -17.09
C ILE A 426 16.02 -27.62 -17.92
N ASP A 427 14.70 -27.48 -18.15
CA ASP A 427 14.15 -26.32 -18.86
C ASP A 427 14.44 -25.02 -18.05
N GLN A 428 14.35 -25.09 -16.71
CA GLN A 428 14.66 -23.93 -15.87
C GLN A 428 16.11 -23.45 -16.00
N ARG A 429 17.06 -24.39 -16.02
CA ARG A 429 18.49 -24.08 -16.23
C ARG A 429 18.70 -23.42 -17.60
N GLU A 430 18.09 -23.98 -18.66
CA GLU A 430 18.20 -23.40 -20.00
C GLU A 430 17.68 -21.96 -20.07
N ARG A 431 16.58 -21.67 -19.37
CA ARG A 431 16.02 -20.31 -19.32
C ARG A 431 16.90 -19.35 -18.51
N PHE A 432 17.42 -19.78 -17.37
CA PHE A 432 18.35 -18.97 -16.60
C PHE A 432 19.64 -18.67 -17.40
N MET A 433 20.17 -19.60 -18.16
CA MET A 433 21.34 -19.37 -19.01
C MET A 433 21.06 -18.30 -20.08
N LYS A 434 19.87 -18.28 -20.67
CA LYS A 434 19.48 -17.22 -21.61
C LYS A 434 19.44 -15.84 -20.93
N GLN A 435 18.95 -15.76 -19.70
CA GLN A 435 18.94 -14.50 -18.93
C GLN A 435 20.37 -14.03 -18.56
N VAL A 436 21.25 -14.96 -18.21
CA VAL A 436 22.67 -14.63 -18.00
C VAL A 436 23.30 -14.03 -19.25
N GLU A 437 23.00 -14.59 -20.44
CA GLU A 437 23.46 -14.03 -21.71
C GLU A 437 22.92 -12.61 -21.98
N GLN A 438 21.65 -12.34 -21.60
CA GLN A 438 21.07 -11.00 -21.71
C GLN A 438 21.75 -10.02 -20.75
N ARG A 439 22.04 -10.45 -19.52
CA ARG A 439 22.77 -9.68 -18.53
C ARG A 439 24.19 -9.31 -18.98
N GLU A 440 24.90 -10.26 -19.61
CA GLU A 440 26.24 -10.01 -20.18
C GLU A 440 26.21 -8.98 -21.34
N ARG A 441 25.05 -8.81 -21.98
CA ARG A 441 24.82 -7.77 -23.00
C ARG A 441 24.45 -6.41 -22.42
N GLY A 442 24.33 -6.29 -21.09
CA GLY A 442 24.08 -5.03 -20.37
C GLY A 442 22.69 -4.84 -19.81
N ASP A 443 21.85 -5.87 -19.80
CA ASP A 443 20.54 -5.83 -19.14
C ASP A 443 20.68 -6.18 -17.65
N ASP A 444 20.80 -5.15 -16.82
CA ASP A 444 20.97 -5.28 -15.36
C ASP A 444 19.70 -5.76 -14.61
N GLU A 445 18.56 -5.85 -15.30
CA GLU A 445 17.27 -6.23 -14.72
C GLU A 445 17.00 -7.74 -14.82
N THR A 446 17.77 -8.47 -15.63
CA THR A 446 17.64 -9.93 -15.76
C THR A 446 18.09 -10.68 -14.51
N GLU A 447 17.50 -11.85 -14.29
CA GLU A 447 17.78 -12.68 -13.13
C GLU A 447 19.24 -13.19 -13.09
N MET A 448 19.74 -13.39 -11.88
CA MET A 448 21.02 -14.04 -11.64
C MET A 448 20.83 -15.56 -11.60
N LEU A 449 21.84 -16.31 -12.02
CA LEU A 449 21.82 -17.78 -11.92
C LEU A 449 21.82 -18.22 -10.46
N ASP A 450 20.76 -18.89 -10.02
CA ASP A 450 20.63 -19.46 -8.68
C ASP A 450 20.80 -20.99 -8.73
N GLU A 451 22.05 -21.43 -8.60
CA GLU A 451 22.41 -22.86 -8.61
C GLU A 451 21.79 -23.62 -7.43
N ASP A 452 21.60 -22.98 -6.28
CA ASP A 452 20.98 -23.62 -5.11
C ASP A 452 19.48 -23.89 -5.36
N PHE A 453 18.79 -22.97 -6.05
CA PHE A 453 17.41 -23.20 -6.45
C PHE A 453 17.29 -24.33 -7.48
N LEU A 454 18.17 -24.37 -8.48
CA LEU A 454 18.19 -25.48 -9.44
C LEU A 454 18.46 -26.82 -8.76
N ASN A 455 19.41 -26.87 -7.84
CA ASN A 455 19.67 -28.06 -7.03
C ASN A 455 18.45 -28.46 -6.21
N ALA A 456 17.73 -27.51 -5.62
CA ALA A 456 16.49 -27.80 -4.90
C ALA A 456 15.43 -28.43 -5.83
N MET A 457 15.23 -27.89 -7.04
CA MET A 457 14.31 -28.44 -8.03
C MET A 457 14.65 -29.88 -8.44
N GLU A 458 15.95 -30.26 -8.47
CA GLU A 458 16.38 -31.63 -8.79
C GLU A 458 15.94 -32.67 -7.74
N TYR A 459 15.64 -32.25 -6.49
CA TYR A 459 14.99 -33.13 -5.51
C TYR A 459 13.51 -33.41 -5.80
N GLY A 460 12.93 -32.68 -6.75
CA GLY A 460 11.54 -32.84 -7.22
C GLY A 460 10.62 -31.76 -6.69
N MET A 461 10.21 -30.85 -7.57
CA MET A 461 9.19 -29.86 -7.30
C MET A 461 7.82 -30.39 -7.78
N PRO A 462 6.78 -30.44 -6.92
CA PRO A 462 5.45 -30.86 -7.37
C PRO A 462 4.87 -29.82 -8.37
N PRO A 463 3.85 -30.20 -9.19
CA PRO A 463 3.06 -29.20 -9.89
C PRO A 463 2.56 -28.15 -8.90
N THR A 464 2.74 -26.87 -9.21
CA THR A 464 2.49 -25.78 -8.27
C THR A 464 1.89 -24.58 -8.99
N GLY A 465 0.89 -23.97 -8.42
CA GLY A 465 0.42 -22.63 -8.79
C GLY A 465 1.04 -21.59 -7.86
N GLY A 466 1.51 -20.50 -8.42
CA GLY A 466 2.06 -19.36 -7.66
C GLY A 466 1.46 -18.04 -8.12
N MET A 467 1.36 -17.08 -7.18
CA MET A 467 0.81 -15.75 -7.45
C MET A 467 1.51 -14.68 -6.61
N GLY A 468 1.88 -13.59 -7.27
CA GLY A 468 2.24 -12.32 -6.64
C GLY A 468 1.12 -11.29 -6.81
N MET A 469 0.75 -10.59 -5.73
CA MET A 469 -0.27 -9.53 -5.76
C MET A 469 0.26 -8.27 -5.08
N GLY A 470 0.16 -7.12 -5.77
CA GLY A 470 0.58 -5.82 -5.25
C GLY A 470 -0.40 -5.25 -4.24
N ILE A 471 -0.10 -5.35 -2.95
CA ILE A 471 -0.96 -4.84 -1.85
C ILE A 471 -1.23 -3.34 -2.02
N ASP A 472 -0.21 -2.56 -2.37
CA ASP A 472 -0.36 -1.11 -2.50
C ASP A 472 -1.33 -0.74 -3.63
N ARG A 473 -1.24 -1.39 -4.80
CA ARG A 473 -2.16 -1.17 -5.93
C ARG A 473 -3.60 -1.60 -5.59
N CYS A 474 -3.77 -2.75 -4.93
CA CYS A 474 -5.08 -3.19 -4.45
C CYS A 474 -5.71 -2.17 -3.48
N VAL A 475 -4.90 -1.58 -2.58
CA VAL A 475 -5.39 -0.55 -1.65
C VAL A 475 -5.67 0.77 -2.38
N MET A 476 -4.89 1.15 -3.40
CA MET A 476 -5.21 2.29 -4.27
C MET A 476 -6.60 2.14 -4.88
N MET A 477 -6.89 0.99 -5.46
CA MET A 477 -8.21 0.67 -6.04
C MET A 477 -9.33 0.73 -4.98
N LEU A 478 -9.18 0.06 -3.84
CA LEU A 478 -10.20 0.01 -2.77
C LEU A 478 -10.45 1.38 -2.10
N THR A 479 -9.52 2.31 -2.21
CA THR A 479 -9.62 3.65 -1.61
C THR A 479 -9.90 4.75 -2.62
N GLY A 480 -9.89 4.43 -3.92
CA GLY A 480 -10.07 5.39 -5.02
C GLY A 480 -8.90 6.37 -5.15
N ASN A 481 -7.68 5.96 -4.80
CA ASN A 481 -6.50 6.81 -4.92
C ASN A 481 -5.69 6.48 -6.18
N ASP A 482 -5.26 7.50 -6.90
CA ASP A 482 -4.54 7.36 -8.17
C ASP A 482 -3.01 7.31 -8.01
N THR A 483 -2.50 7.45 -6.79
CA THR A 483 -1.07 7.40 -6.52
C THR A 483 -0.72 6.55 -5.31
N ILE A 484 0.33 5.74 -5.49
CA ILE A 484 0.87 4.85 -4.45
C ILE A 484 1.28 5.61 -3.17
N ARG A 485 1.67 6.89 -3.29
CA ARG A 485 2.06 7.74 -2.16
C ARG A 485 0.90 8.05 -1.20
N GLU A 486 -0.35 7.97 -1.66
CA GLU A 486 -1.53 8.15 -0.80
C GLU A 486 -1.81 6.94 0.09
N VAL A 487 -1.31 5.76 -0.28
CA VAL A 487 -1.54 4.49 0.44
C VAL A 487 -0.30 3.97 1.17
N ILE A 488 0.84 4.64 1.05
CA ILE A 488 2.07 4.44 1.84
C ILE A 488 2.16 5.55 2.89
N LEU A 489 2.35 5.18 4.17
CA LEU A 489 2.41 6.17 5.27
C LEU A 489 3.55 7.19 5.09
N PHE A 490 4.74 6.69 4.80
CA PHE A 490 5.93 7.50 4.59
C PHE A 490 6.59 7.09 3.27
N PRO A 491 6.09 7.58 2.12
CA PRO A 491 6.67 7.26 0.82
C PRO A 491 8.08 7.85 0.70
N THR A 492 8.90 7.20 -0.12
CA THR A 492 10.21 7.76 -0.48
C THR A 492 10.01 9.07 -1.22
N MET A 493 10.70 10.12 -0.76
CA MET A 493 10.62 11.46 -1.35
C MET A 493 12.02 11.95 -1.72
N LYS A 494 12.13 12.65 -2.84
CA LYS A 494 13.38 13.33 -3.19
C LYS A 494 13.76 14.32 -2.09
N PRO A 495 15.03 14.37 -1.62
CA PRO A 495 15.46 15.38 -0.66
C PRO A 495 15.12 16.80 -1.15
N LEU A 496 14.78 17.70 -0.22
CA LEU A 496 14.73 19.14 -0.51
C LEU A 496 16.19 19.63 -0.56
N ASP A 497 16.53 20.39 -1.60
CA ASP A 497 17.84 21.02 -1.76
C ASP A 497 18.07 22.09 -0.66
#